data_b8dee7d555755e26b7c226ed4849cc8c
#
_entry.id   b8dee7d555755e26b7c226ed4849cc8c
#
_cell.length_a   1.000
_cell.length_b   1.000
_cell.length_c   1.000
_cell.angle_alpha   90.00
_cell.angle_beta   90.00
_cell.angle_gamma   90.00
#
_symmetry.space_group_name_H-M   'P 1'
#
loop_
_entity.id
_entity.type
_entity.pdbx_description
1 polymer ?
#
loop_
_entity_poly.entity_id
_entity_poly.type
_entity_poly.pdbx_seq_one_letter_code
_entity_poly.pdbx_strand_id
1 'polypeptide(L)'
;MAPPGRTIAQLWVAGIVVGIWLLVRRWLSFFPAKMSMLQVPHGMDAYLRWAKAQAEAHWADPTKQHMTLLMGNEAGDLDSAASAIALSYVMNHEPRYFMERYGLPPSVYVPVIQTPRTQLTYRRENLHVYQMIHTTPEALLCVDDLGDISSSRFGTTANVSLGLVDHPRLGAAWGDKDRRVDVIVDHHEDDGSHPEAKLRAIRSPSADPVGSAASLVAYLISQAQ
;
A
#
# COMPACT_ATOMS: atom_id res chain seq x y z
N MET A 1 2.44 -36.02 14.84
CA MET A 1 1.63 -35.33 13.81
C MET A 1 2.53 -34.40 13.03
N ALA A 2 2.74 -34.64 11.75
CA ALA A 2 3.48 -33.74 10.88
C ALA A 2 2.66 -32.44 10.66
N PRO A 3 3.29 -31.26 10.59
CA PRO A 3 2.55 -30.03 10.29
C PRO A 3 1.95 -30.11 8.88
N PRO A 4 0.75 -29.54 8.64
CA PRO A 4 0.13 -29.56 7.33
C PRO A 4 1.05 -28.87 6.32
N GLY A 5 1.35 -29.59 5.22
CA GLY A 5 2.17 -29.07 4.13
C GLY A 5 1.57 -27.77 3.58
N ARG A 6 2.43 -26.78 3.33
CA ARG A 6 2.03 -25.51 2.68
C ARG A 6 1.44 -25.84 1.31
N THR A 7 0.31 -25.26 0.99
CA THR A 7 -0.28 -25.39 -0.34
C THR A 7 0.63 -24.70 -1.37
N ILE A 8 0.63 -25.22 -2.59
CA ILE A 8 1.43 -24.66 -3.72
C ILE A 8 1.15 -23.17 -3.89
N ALA A 9 -0.11 -22.72 -3.70
CA ALA A 9 -0.49 -21.31 -3.75
C ALA A 9 0.25 -20.45 -2.70
N GLN A 10 0.39 -20.94 -1.45
CA GLN A 10 1.14 -20.21 -0.41
C GLN A 10 2.63 -20.10 -0.70
N LEU A 11 3.21 -21.08 -1.39
CA LEU A 11 4.61 -21.03 -1.84
C LEU A 11 4.79 -20.03 -2.99
N TRP A 12 3.80 -19.91 -3.89
CA TRP A 12 3.83 -18.93 -4.98
C TRP A 12 3.71 -17.49 -4.48
N VAL A 13 2.78 -17.21 -3.56
CA VAL A 13 2.61 -15.87 -2.98
C VAL A 13 3.87 -15.47 -2.19
N ALA A 14 4.43 -16.37 -1.39
CA ALA A 14 5.69 -16.12 -0.70
C ALA A 14 6.86 -15.86 -1.68
N GLY A 15 6.93 -16.60 -2.78
CA GLY A 15 7.93 -16.41 -3.84
C GLY A 15 7.81 -15.06 -4.52
N ILE A 16 6.59 -14.60 -4.79
CA ILE A 16 6.32 -13.30 -5.43
C ILE A 16 6.68 -12.16 -4.46
N VAL A 17 6.29 -12.24 -3.20
CA VAL A 17 6.60 -11.23 -2.18
C VAL A 17 8.11 -11.14 -1.93
N VAL A 18 8.80 -12.28 -1.86
CA VAL A 18 10.27 -12.31 -1.78
C VAL A 18 10.89 -11.74 -3.05
N GLY A 19 10.31 -12.04 -4.22
CA GLY A 19 10.74 -11.48 -5.51
C GLY A 19 10.62 -9.96 -5.57
N ILE A 20 9.49 -9.42 -5.10
CA ILE A 20 9.27 -7.97 -4.99
C ILE A 20 10.29 -7.36 -4.03
N TRP A 21 10.50 -7.97 -2.86
CA TRP A 21 11.47 -7.48 -1.90
C TRP A 21 12.90 -7.51 -2.45
N LEU A 22 13.28 -8.55 -3.17
CA LEU A 22 14.59 -8.64 -3.84
C LEU A 22 14.73 -7.58 -4.94
N LEU A 23 13.67 -7.28 -5.69
CA LEU A 23 13.64 -6.20 -6.67
C LEU A 23 13.77 -4.85 -5.98
N VAL A 24 13.00 -4.59 -4.92
CA VAL A 24 13.11 -3.37 -4.11
C VAL A 24 14.52 -3.25 -3.50
N ARG A 25 15.07 -4.33 -2.93
CA ARG A 25 16.43 -4.33 -2.36
C ARG A 25 17.52 -4.11 -3.41
N ARG A 26 17.39 -4.72 -4.59
CA ARG A 26 18.32 -4.52 -5.72
C ARG A 26 18.22 -3.10 -6.24
N TRP A 27 17.02 -2.55 -6.28
CA TRP A 27 16.73 -1.17 -6.65
C TRP A 27 17.36 -0.18 -5.67
N LEU A 28 17.28 -0.44 -4.34
CA LEU A 28 17.92 0.35 -3.29
C LEU A 28 19.45 0.49 -3.45
N SER A 29 20.10 -0.47 -4.10
CA SER A 29 21.56 -0.46 -4.28
C SER A 29 22.06 0.34 -5.49
N PHE A 30 21.15 0.76 -6.40
CA PHE A 30 21.51 1.39 -7.67
C PHE A 30 21.32 2.90 -7.76
N PHE A 31 20.67 3.55 -6.78
CA PHE A 31 20.37 4.98 -6.90
C PHE A 31 21.21 5.86 -5.97
N PRO A 32 22.04 6.76 -6.53
CA PRO A 32 22.49 7.95 -5.79
C PRO A 32 21.26 8.83 -5.53
N ALA A 33 21.14 9.34 -4.31
CA ALA A 33 20.06 10.21 -3.85
C ALA A 33 19.82 11.40 -4.82
N LYS A 34 18.90 11.25 -5.79
CA LYS A 34 18.39 12.34 -6.62
C LYS A 34 17.13 12.88 -5.97
N MET A 35 17.31 14.04 -5.36
CA MET A 35 16.31 15.06 -5.02
C MET A 35 14.86 14.58 -4.86
N SER A 36 14.60 13.89 -3.76
CA SER A 36 13.27 13.80 -3.18
C SER A 36 13.03 15.11 -2.42
N MET A 37 11.88 15.79 -2.64
CA MET A 37 11.48 16.95 -1.83
C MET A 37 11.32 16.58 -0.34
N LEU A 38 11.20 15.29 -0.04
CA LEU A 38 11.17 14.70 1.28
C LEU A 38 12.37 13.76 1.42
N GLN A 39 13.03 13.76 2.57
CA GLN A 39 14.08 12.78 2.87
C GLN A 39 13.40 11.45 3.23
N VAL A 40 13.03 10.67 2.21
CA VAL A 40 12.39 9.36 2.38
C VAL A 40 13.46 8.31 2.74
N PRO A 41 13.33 7.61 3.89
CA PRO A 41 14.30 6.59 4.27
C PRO A 41 14.28 5.37 3.35
N HIS A 42 15.44 4.80 3.06
CA HIS A 42 15.56 3.61 2.21
C HIS A 42 15.37 2.28 2.96
N GLY A 43 15.63 2.21 4.25
CA GLY A 43 15.40 1.00 5.06
C GLY A 43 13.92 0.82 5.35
N MET A 44 13.37 -0.40 5.21
CA MET A 44 11.92 -0.62 5.30
C MET A 44 11.34 -0.25 6.66
N ASP A 45 11.95 -0.63 7.78
CA ASP A 45 11.47 -0.24 9.11
C ASP A 45 11.52 1.29 9.31
N ALA A 46 12.62 1.92 8.90
CA ALA A 46 12.77 3.37 8.96
C ALA A 46 11.75 4.09 8.07
N TYR A 47 11.50 3.55 6.87
CA TYR A 47 10.47 4.06 5.96
C TYR A 47 9.07 3.99 6.58
N LEU A 48 8.68 2.86 7.15
CA LEU A 48 7.34 2.67 7.72
C LEU A 48 7.13 3.59 8.94
N ARG A 49 8.14 3.74 9.81
CA ARG A 49 8.08 4.72 10.91
C ARG A 49 7.98 6.16 10.40
N TRP A 50 8.75 6.48 9.36
CA TRP A 50 8.66 7.78 8.71
C TRP A 50 7.26 8.03 8.14
N ALA A 51 6.69 7.08 7.39
CA ALA A 51 5.36 7.18 6.81
C ALA A 51 4.27 7.35 7.88
N LYS A 52 4.37 6.60 8.99
CA LYS A 52 3.48 6.76 10.15
C LYS A 52 3.60 8.15 10.76
N ALA A 53 4.81 8.67 10.94
CA ALA A 53 5.02 10.02 11.45
C ALA A 53 4.50 11.11 10.48
N GLN A 54 4.56 10.89 9.15
CA GLN A 54 3.94 11.80 8.19
C GLN A 54 2.41 11.85 8.34
N ALA A 55 1.76 10.70 8.59
CA ALA A 55 0.33 10.68 8.86
C ALA A 55 -0.03 11.44 10.14
N GLU A 56 0.73 11.23 11.21
CA GLU A 56 0.54 11.96 12.48
C GLU A 56 0.72 13.48 12.31
N ALA A 57 1.75 13.88 11.55
CA ALA A 57 1.99 15.29 11.24
C ALA A 57 0.88 15.91 10.37
N HIS A 58 0.34 15.16 9.40
CA HIS A 58 -0.78 15.59 8.58
C HIS A 58 -2.04 15.78 9.45
N TRP A 59 -2.31 14.89 10.39
CA TRP A 59 -3.47 15.03 11.28
C TRP A 59 -3.35 16.19 12.26
N ALA A 60 -2.12 16.59 12.63
CA ALA A 60 -1.89 17.79 13.40
C ALA A 60 -2.11 19.08 12.58
N ASP A 61 -1.78 19.05 11.29
CA ASP A 61 -1.94 20.18 10.37
C ASP A 61 -2.19 19.71 8.92
N PRO A 62 -3.46 19.47 8.54
CA PRO A 62 -3.81 18.95 7.20
C PRO A 62 -3.58 19.97 6.06
N THR A 63 -3.21 21.20 6.38
CA THR A 63 -2.98 22.24 5.35
C THR A 63 -1.60 22.14 4.70
N LYS A 64 -0.64 21.47 5.33
CA LYS A 64 0.76 21.47 4.89
C LYS A 64 1.01 20.70 3.60
N GLN A 65 0.41 19.52 3.47
CA GLN A 65 0.60 18.72 2.27
C GLN A 65 -0.53 17.70 2.10
N HIS A 66 -0.76 17.30 0.86
CA HIS A 66 -1.72 16.25 0.55
C HIS A 66 -1.19 14.87 0.98
N MET A 67 -2.06 14.02 1.53
CA MET A 67 -1.75 12.67 1.95
C MET A 67 -2.63 11.66 1.20
N THR A 68 -2.03 10.57 0.76
CA THR A 68 -2.76 9.42 0.20
C THR A 68 -2.53 8.19 1.08
N LEU A 69 -3.60 7.65 1.66
CA LEU A 69 -3.55 6.39 2.41
C LEU A 69 -3.70 5.23 1.44
N LEU A 70 -2.65 4.43 1.28
CA LEU A 70 -2.67 3.21 0.47
C LEU A 70 -3.00 2.01 1.36
N MET A 71 -4.11 1.34 1.11
CA MET A 71 -4.59 0.27 1.95
C MET A 71 -4.86 -1.01 1.17
N GLY A 72 -4.53 -2.15 1.76
CA GLY A 72 -4.96 -3.46 1.30
C GLY A 72 -6.43 -3.72 1.64
N ASN A 73 -6.92 -4.92 1.34
CA ASN A 73 -8.28 -5.32 1.70
C ASN A 73 -8.43 -5.62 3.21
N GLU A 74 -9.68 -5.74 3.68
CA GLU A 74 -9.99 -5.99 5.10
C GLU A 74 -9.57 -7.40 5.57
N ALA A 75 -9.37 -8.35 4.65
CA ALA A 75 -8.85 -9.67 5.01
C ALA A 75 -7.40 -9.57 5.53
N GLY A 76 -6.65 -8.55 5.08
CA GLY A 76 -5.32 -8.23 5.57
C GLY A 76 -4.31 -9.37 5.35
N ASP A 77 -4.44 -10.08 4.25
CA ASP A 77 -3.50 -11.14 3.87
C ASP A 77 -2.16 -10.55 3.39
N LEU A 78 -1.24 -11.44 3.06
CA LEU A 78 0.11 -11.03 2.69
C LEU A 78 0.14 -10.25 1.37
N ASP A 79 -0.72 -10.62 0.40
CA ASP A 79 -0.80 -9.91 -0.89
C ASP A 79 -1.21 -8.45 -0.69
N SER A 80 -2.28 -8.24 0.04
CA SER A 80 -2.78 -6.93 0.42
C SER A 80 -1.76 -6.07 1.15
N ALA A 81 -1.18 -6.61 2.23
CA ALA A 81 -0.27 -5.88 3.10
C ALA A 81 1.05 -5.52 2.39
N ALA A 82 1.66 -6.51 1.70
CA ALA A 82 2.92 -6.31 1.00
C ALA A 82 2.76 -5.35 -0.19
N SER A 83 1.66 -5.45 -0.91
CA SER A 83 1.35 -4.58 -2.06
C SER A 83 1.16 -3.13 -1.64
N ALA A 84 0.40 -2.86 -0.57
CA ALA A 84 0.21 -1.51 -0.05
C ALA A 84 1.54 -0.89 0.41
N ILE A 85 2.38 -1.64 1.13
CA ILE A 85 3.70 -1.18 1.58
C ILE A 85 4.62 -0.90 0.38
N ALA A 86 4.74 -1.84 -0.57
CA ALA A 86 5.66 -1.70 -1.69
C ALA A 86 5.25 -0.56 -2.64
N LEU A 87 3.95 -0.42 -2.92
CA LEU A 87 3.46 0.66 -3.77
C LEU A 87 3.67 2.02 -3.12
N SER A 88 3.34 2.18 -1.83
CA SER A 88 3.57 3.43 -1.11
C SER A 88 5.05 3.81 -1.07
N TYR A 89 5.91 2.82 -0.87
CA TYR A 89 7.36 3.01 -0.87
C TYR A 89 7.83 3.62 -2.19
N VAL A 90 7.48 3.00 -3.31
CA VAL A 90 7.94 3.45 -4.62
C VAL A 90 7.33 4.80 -5.02
N MET A 91 6.07 5.04 -4.67
CA MET A 91 5.41 6.31 -4.97
C MET A 91 6.04 7.49 -4.20
N ASN A 92 6.59 7.25 -3.00
CA ASN A 92 7.34 8.27 -2.27
C ASN A 92 8.77 8.48 -2.81
N HIS A 93 9.41 7.45 -3.37
CA HIS A 93 10.76 7.55 -3.90
C HIS A 93 10.80 8.06 -5.34
N GLU A 94 9.78 7.75 -6.15
CA GLU A 94 9.65 8.16 -7.54
C GLU A 94 8.35 8.94 -7.81
N PRO A 95 8.05 10.01 -7.03
CA PRO A 95 6.77 10.71 -7.14
C PRO A 95 6.55 11.32 -8.52
N ARG A 96 7.63 11.75 -9.20
CA ARG A 96 7.55 12.37 -10.54
C ARG A 96 6.95 11.43 -11.56
N TYR A 97 7.36 10.15 -11.57
CA TYR A 97 6.81 9.16 -12.48
C TYR A 97 5.27 9.08 -12.36
N PHE A 98 4.78 8.96 -11.13
CA PHE A 98 3.34 8.81 -10.89
C PHE A 98 2.57 10.11 -11.17
N MET A 99 3.14 11.27 -10.89
CA MET A 99 2.55 12.56 -11.21
C MET A 99 2.45 12.77 -12.71
N GLU A 100 3.52 12.52 -13.46
CA GLU A 100 3.57 12.74 -14.90
C GLU A 100 2.76 11.70 -15.68
N ARG A 101 2.83 10.43 -15.27
CA ARG A 101 2.19 9.32 -15.96
C ARG A 101 0.69 9.24 -15.72
N TYR A 102 0.24 9.52 -14.49
CA TYR A 102 -1.15 9.32 -14.06
C TYR A 102 -1.86 10.60 -13.61
N GLY A 103 -1.18 11.72 -13.59
CA GLY A 103 -1.75 13.00 -13.14
C GLY A 103 -2.08 13.02 -11.65
N LEU A 104 -1.39 12.20 -10.84
CA LEU A 104 -1.58 12.20 -9.39
C LEU A 104 -1.10 13.53 -8.80
N PRO A 105 -1.75 14.06 -7.74
CA PRO A 105 -1.27 15.25 -7.07
C PRO A 105 0.02 14.95 -6.31
N PRO A 106 0.88 15.97 -6.06
CA PRO A 106 1.95 15.84 -5.08
C PRO A 106 1.37 15.38 -3.74
N SER A 107 1.83 14.24 -3.25
CA SER A 107 1.28 13.59 -2.07
C SER A 107 2.35 12.84 -1.29
N VAL A 108 2.14 12.69 0.02
CA VAL A 108 2.82 11.64 0.79
C VAL A 108 1.94 10.40 0.77
N TYR A 109 2.53 9.28 0.40
CA TYR A 109 1.85 7.99 0.33
C TYR A 109 2.14 7.19 1.60
N VAL A 110 1.10 6.86 2.35
CA VAL A 110 1.20 6.18 3.65
C VAL A 110 0.52 4.83 3.57
N PRO A 111 1.23 3.71 3.80
CA PRO A 111 0.61 2.40 3.80
C PRO A 111 -0.21 2.19 5.08
N VAL A 112 -1.42 1.68 4.93
CA VAL A 112 -2.32 1.30 6.03
C VAL A 112 -2.58 -0.19 5.99
N ILE A 113 -2.35 -0.86 7.10
CA ILE A 113 -2.70 -2.26 7.29
C ILE A 113 -4.13 -2.32 7.85
N GLN A 114 -5.08 -2.84 7.07
CA GLN A 114 -6.48 -2.89 7.47
C GLN A 114 -6.79 -3.93 8.56
N THR A 115 -5.81 -4.74 8.96
CA THR A 115 -5.89 -5.60 10.13
C THR A 115 -5.64 -4.79 11.40
N PRO A 116 -6.53 -4.82 12.41
CA PRO A 116 -6.27 -4.22 13.71
C PRO A 116 -4.97 -4.77 14.33
N ARG A 117 -4.23 -3.92 15.02
CA ARG A 117 -2.91 -4.25 15.59
C ARG A 117 -2.95 -5.51 16.47
N THR A 118 -4.00 -5.66 17.28
CA THR A 118 -4.20 -6.82 18.15
C THR A 118 -4.40 -8.13 17.37
N GLN A 119 -4.83 -8.05 16.12
CA GLN A 119 -5.09 -9.20 15.25
C GLN A 119 -3.90 -9.58 14.35
N LEU A 120 -2.84 -8.77 14.30
CA LEU A 120 -1.63 -9.07 13.51
C LEU A 120 -1.03 -10.44 13.89
N THR A 121 -1.17 -10.87 15.13
CA THR A 121 -0.66 -12.18 15.61
C THR A 121 -1.33 -13.37 14.92
N TYR A 122 -2.52 -13.19 14.35
CA TYR A 122 -3.22 -14.22 13.59
C TYR A 122 -2.74 -14.32 12.13
N ARG A 123 -2.00 -13.31 11.66
CA ARG A 123 -1.41 -13.25 10.31
C ARG A 123 0.07 -13.65 10.35
N ARG A 124 0.33 -14.92 10.62
CA ARG A 124 1.69 -15.44 10.81
C ARG A 124 2.55 -15.29 9.57
N GLU A 125 1.97 -15.41 8.38
CA GLU A 125 2.64 -15.18 7.10
C GLU A 125 3.15 -13.74 6.97
N ASN A 126 2.33 -12.76 7.36
CA ASN A 126 2.70 -11.34 7.34
C ASN A 126 3.83 -11.08 8.34
N LEU A 127 3.70 -11.58 9.58
CA LEU A 127 4.74 -11.43 10.62
C LEU A 127 6.06 -12.05 10.18
N HIS A 128 6.03 -13.21 9.52
CA HIS A 128 7.23 -13.83 8.99
C HIS A 128 7.92 -12.96 7.95
N VAL A 129 7.17 -12.38 7.01
CA VAL A 129 7.71 -11.48 5.99
C VAL A 129 8.23 -10.18 6.64
N TYR A 130 7.53 -9.61 7.61
CA TYR A 130 8.03 -8.42 8.33
C TYR A 130 9.38 -8.69 9.01
N GLN A 131 9.55 -9.86 9.63
CA GLN A 131 10.85 -10.27 10.18
C GLN A 131 11.94 -10.38 9.09
N MET A 132 11.61 -10.97 7.94
CA MET A 132 12.57 -11.10 6.83
C MET A 132 13.06 -9.75 6.28
N ILE A 133 12.21 -8.73 6.31
CA ILE A 133 12.56 -7.37 5.88
C ILE A 133 13.02 -6.48 7.05
N HIS A 134 13.31 -7.08 8.20
CA HIS A 134 13.77 -6.40 9.42
C HIS A 134 12.82 -5.29 9.89
N THR A 135 11.51 -5.53 9.76
CA THR A 135 10.46 -4.60 10.18
C THR A 135 9.74 -5.16 11.40
N THR A 136 9.43 -4.29 12.34
CA THR A 136 8.64 -4.63 13.52
C THR A 136 7.18 -4.20 13.37
N PRO A 137 6.21 -4.89 14.03
CA PRO A 137 4.80 -4.50 13.98
C PRO A 137 4.53 -3.06 14.42
N GLU A 138 5.36 -2.49 15.30
CA GLU A 138 5.25 -1.13 15.81
C GLU A 138 5.50 -0.06 14.74
N ALA A 139 6.27 -0.41 13.69
CA ALA A 139 6.53 0.48 12.56
C ALA A 139 5.31 0.64 11.64
N LEU A 140 4.37 -0.32 11.68
CA LEU A 140 3.18 -0.31 10.85
C LEU A 140 2.15 0.73 11.34
N LEU A 141 1.41 1.32 10.41
CA LEU A 141 0.17 2.04 10.67
C LEU A 141 -0.99 1.07 10.44
N CYS A 142 -1.67 0.67 11.50
CA CYS A 142 -2.83 -0.20 11.43
C CYS A 142 -4.14 0.60 11.41
N VAL A 143 -5.22 0.00 10.95
CA VAL A 143 -6.52 0.68 10.83
C VAL A 143 -7.02 1.23 12.17
N ASP A 144 -6.78 0.53 13.26
CA ASP A 144 -7.15 0.97 14.62
C ASP A 144 -6.29 2.15 15.15
N ASP A 145 -5.11 2.39 14.60
CA ASP A 145 -4.32 3.60 14.87
C ASP A 145 -4.99 4.86 14.26
N LEU A 146 -5.89 4.69 13.28
CA LEU A 146 -6.56 5.79 12.59
C LEU A 146 -7.74 6.39 13.40
N GLY A 147 -8.24 5.69 14.41
CA GLY A 147 -9.43 6.05 15.14
C GLY A 147 -10.71 5.88 14.29
N ASP A 148 -11.64 6.85 14.36
CA ASP A 148 -12.89 6.76 13.58
C ASP A 148 -12.64 7.03 12.09
N ILE A 149 -12.57 5.97 11.30
CA ILE A 149 -12.36 6.03 9.84
C ILE A 149 -13.56 6.53 9.06
N SER A 150 -14.76 6.59 9.68
CA SER A 150 -15.95 7.19 9.08
C SER A 150 -15.97 8.72 9.19
N SER A 151 -15.08 9.30 9.99
CA SER A 151 -15.05 10.74 10.28
C SER A 151 -14.66 11.58 9.04
N SER A 152 -15.01 12.87 9.08
CA SER A 152 -14.71 13.85 8.02
C SER A 152 -13.23 14.11 7.81
N ARG A 153 -12.35 13.71 8.76
CA ARG A 153 -10.90 13.84 8.61
C ARG A 153 -10.31 13.02 7.45
N PHE A 154 -11.07 12.07 6.92
CA PHE A 154 -10.73 11.29 5.74
C PHE A 154 -11.55 11.69 4.51
N GLY A 155 -12.32 12.79 4.60
CA GLY A 155 -13.10 13.33 3.49
C GLY A 155 -12.28 14.19 2.53
N THR A 156 -12.89 14.53 1.41
CA THR A 156 -12.27 15.34 0.34
C THR A 156 -11.78 16.71 0.81
N THR A 157 -12.40 17.27 1.85
CA THR A 157 -12.03 18.58 2.43
C THR A 157 -10.81 18.50 3.34
N ALA A 158 -10.40 17.31 3.77
CA ALA A 158 -9.29 17.12 4.70
C ALA A 158 -7.91 17.00 4.01
N ASN A 159 -7.82 17.25 2.72
CA ASN A 159 -6.60 17.10 1.92
C ASN A 159 -6.03 15.67 1.95
N VAL A 160 -6.92 14.68 2.02
CA VAL A 160 -6.64 13.24 2.03
C VAL A 160 -7.28 12.58 0.82
N SER A 161 -6.56 11.66 0.19
CA SER A 161 -7.14 10.67 -0.71
C SER A 161 -6.78 9.25 -0.28
N LEU A 162 -7.50 8.30 -0.85
CA LEU A 162 -7.35 6.89 -0.58
C LEU A 162 -6.79 6.18 -1.82
N GLY A 163 -6.04 5.12 -1.57
CA GLY A 163 -5.62 4.19 -2.60
C GLY A 163 -5.96 2.78 -2.17
N LEU A 164 -6.60 2.03 -3.06
CA LEU A 164 -7.07 0.68 -2.83
C LEU A 164 -6.12 -0.30 -3.53
N VAL A 165 -5.63 -1.27 -2.78
CA VAL A 165 -4.73 -2.29 -3.30
C VAL A 165 -5.32 -3.67 -2.95
N ASP A 166 -5.41 -4.54 -3.97
CA ASP A 166 -5.98 -5.87 -3.81
C ASP A 166 -7.50 -5.88 -3.52
N HIS A 167 -8.19 -4.81 -3.89
CA HIS A 167 -9.64 -4.70 -3.92
C HIS A 167 -10.06 -3.43 -4.69
N PRO A 168 -11.20 -3.47 -5.44
CA PRO A 168 -11.60 -2.32 -6.26
C PRO A 168 -12.57 -1.38 -5.54
N ARG A 169 -13.12 -1.79 -4.38
CA ARG A 169 -14.19 -1.09 -3.67
C ARG A 169 -13.78 -0.73 -2.25
N LEU A 170 -14.06 0.50 -1.87
CA LEU A 170 -13.86 0.94 -0.49
C LEU A 170 -14.81 0.21 0.47
N GLY A 171 -14.26 -0.30 1.58
CA GLY A 171 -15.04 -1.00 2.61
C GLY A 171 -16.08 -0.10 3.28
N ALA A 172 -17.21 -0.67 3.69
CA ALA A 172 -18.34 0.09 4.28
C ALA A 172 -17.98 0.87 5.54
N ALA A 173 -16.98 0.42 6.29
CA ALA A 173 -16.51 1.12 7.51
C ALA A 173 -15.92 2.51 7.21
N TRP A 174 -15.45 2.75 5.99
CA TRP A 174 -14.94 4.06 5.56
C TRP A 174 -16.05 5.08 5.26
N GLY A 175 -17.32 4.65 5.27
CA GLY A 175 -18.47 5.45 4.87
C GLY A 175 -18.55 5.63 3.35
N ASP A 176 -19.70 6.08 2.90
CA ASP A 176 -20.07 6.17 1.49
C ASP A 176 -20.01 7.59 0.93
N LYS A 177 -19.65 8.59 1.73
CA LYS A 177 -19.71 10.00 1.30
C LYS A 177 -18.34 10.67 1.40
N ASP A 178 -18.07 11.49 0.39
CA ASP A 178 -16.94 12.42 0.35
C ASP A 178 -15.54 11.76 0.49
N ARG A 179 -15.42 10.51 0.01
CA ARG A 179 -14.12 9.82 -0.07
C ARG A 179 -13.57 9.97 -1.48
N ARG A 180 -12.35 10.45 -1.57
CA ARG A 180 -11.63 10.51 -2.83
C ARG A 180 -10.70 9.31 -2.95
N VAL A 181 -10.92 8.48 -3.96
CA VAL A 181 -10.02 7.38 -4.32
C VAL A 181 -9.23 7.79 -5.55
N ASP A 182 -7.92 7.94 -5.42
CA ASP A 182 -7.04 8.36 -6.53
C ASP A 182 -6.27 7.19 -7.15
N VAL A 183 -6.11 6.07 -6.42
CA VAL A 183 -5.31 4.92 -6.82
C VAL A 183 -6.08 3.63 -6.62
N ILE A 184 -6.10 2.76 -7.63
CA ILE A 184 -6.58 1.38 -7.52
C ILE A 184 -5.57 0.47 -8.24
N VAL A 185 -5.07 -0.55 -7.52
CA VAL A 185 -4.24 -1.62 -8.10
C VAL A 185 -4.81 -2.94 -7.63
N ASP A 186 -5.45 -3.69 -8.54
CA ASP A 186 -6.25 -4.85 -8.17
C ASP A 186 -6.24 -5.94 -9.24
N HIS A 187 -6.41 -7.18 -8.81
CA HIS A 187 -6.51 -8.35 -9.67
C HIS A 187 -7.87 -9.09 -9.60
N HIS A 188 -8.85 -8.49 -8.93
CA HIS A 188 -10.23 -8.99 -8.89
C HIS A 188 -11.08 -8.41 -10.04
N GLU A 189 -12.32 -8.90 -10.16
CA GLU A 189 -13.25 -8.38 -11.16
C GLU A 189 -13.52 -6.89 -10.93
N ASP A 190 -13.42 -6.14 -12.02
CA ASP A 190 -13.70 -4.71 -12.00
C ASP A 190 -15.21 -4.47 -11.96
N ASP A 191 -15.69 -3.95 -10.85
CA ASP A 191 -17.10 -3.61 -10.64
C ASP A 191 -17.47 -2.17 -11.07
N GLY A 192 -16.51 -1.45 -11.67
CA GLY A 192 -16.69 -0.06 -12.09
C GLY A 192 -16.67 0.96 -10.95
N SER A 193 -16.38 0.57 -9.71
CA SER A 193 -16.25 1.50 -8.58
C SER A 193 -15.12 2.50 -8.80
N HIS A 194 -15.31 3.72 -8.31
CA HIS A 194 -14.33 4.82 -8.37
C HIS A 194 -13.76 5.07 -9.78
N PRO A 195 -14.63 5.35 -10.79
CA PRO A 195 -14.20 5.53 -12.18
C PRO A 195 -13.28 6.75 -12.38
N GLU A 196 -13.27 7.68 -11.43
CA GLU A 196 -12.45 8.89 -11.42
C GLU A 196 -11.03 8.67 -10.88
N ALA A 197 -10.72 7.46 -10.38
CA ALA A 197 -9.38 7.14 -9.88
C ALA A 197 -8.34 7.32 -10.99
N LYS A 198 -7.32 8.11 -10.72
CA LYS A 198 -6.31 8.54 -11.69
C LYS A 198 -5.34 7.42 -12.07
N LEU A 199 -4.90 6.64 -11.10
CA LEU A 199 -4.20 5.39 -11.34
C LEU A 199 -5.19 4.24 -11.12
N ARG A 200 -5.58 3.59 -12.22
CA ARG A 200 -6.52 2.47 -12.21
C ARG A 200 -5.91 1.30 -12.98
N ALA A 201 -5.18 0.46 -12.25
CA ALA A 201 -4.51 -0.74 -12.77
C ALA A 201 -5.25 -1.98 -12.28
N ILE A 202 -6.38 -2.29 -12.90
CA ILE A 202 -7.19 -3.47 -12.61
C ILE A 202 -7.00 -4.51 -13.72
N ARG A 203 -6.77 -5.76 -13.32
CA ARG A 203 -6.66 -6.92 -14.20
C ARG A 203 -7.69 -7.97 -13.80
N SER A 204 -8.88 -7.86 -14.39
CA SER A 204 -9.98 -8.78 -14.11
C SER A 204 -9.65 -10.21 -14.50
N PRO A 205 -9.92 -11.21 -13.66
CA PRO A 205 -9.72 -12.63 -13.96
C PRO A 205 -10.42 -13.10 -15.25
N SER A 206 -11.56 -12.50 -15.57
CA SER A 206 -12.33 -12.81 -16.78
C SER A 206 -11.71 -12.25 -18.08
N ALA A 207 -10.86 -11.22 -18.00
CA ALA A 207 -10.30 -10.54 -19.16
C ALA A 207 -8.79 -10.73 -19.31
N ASP A 208 -8.04 -10.52 -18.25
CA ASP A 208 -6.57 -10.55 -18.25
C ASP A 208 -6.07 -11.03 -16.87
N PRO A 209 -6.11 -12.35 -16.62
CA PRO A 209 -5.88 -12.91 -15.29
C PRO A 209 -4.45 -12.69 -14.80
N VAL A 210 -4.32 -12.13 -13.61
CA VAL A 210 -3.09 -12.00 -12.86
C VAL A 210 -3.27 -12.64 -11.48
N GLY A 211 -2.28 -13.38 -11.03
CA GLY A 211 -2.40 -14.20 -9.83
C GLY A 211 -2.36 -13.45 -8.50
N SER A 212 -1.98 -12.16 -8.49
CA SER A 212 -1.91 -11.34 -7.26
C SER A 212 -1.77 -9.86 -7.55
N ALA A 213 -2.26 -9.01 -6.66
CA ALA A 213 -2.03 -7.56 -6.71
C ALA A 213 -0.52 -7.22 -6.61
N ALA A 214 0.25 -8.03 -5.87
CA ALA A 214 1.69 -7.88 -5.75
C ALA A 214 2.41 -7.99 -7.10
N SER A 215 1.91 -8.80 -8.04
CA SER A 215 2.46 -8.88 -9.41
C SER A 215 2.24 -7.57 -10.18
N LEU A 216 1.09 -6.93 -10.02
CA LEU A 216 0.80 -5.63 -10.64
C LEU A 216 1.64 -4.51 -10.02
N VAL A 217 1.82 -4.53 -8.71
CA VAL A 217 2.70 -3.59 -8.02
C VAL A 217 4.14 -3.76 -8.49
N ALA A 218 4.64 -5.01 -8.61
CA ALA A 218 5.98 -5.27 -9.15
C ALA A 218 6.14 -4.73 -10.58
N TYR A 219 5.12 -4.87 -11.42
CA TYR A 219 5.10 -4.29 -12.76
C TYR A 219 5.18 -2.76 -12.71
N LEU A 220 4.36 -2.09 -11.88
CA LEU A 220 4.41 -0.63 -11.72
C LEU A 220 5.77 -0.14 -11.23
N ILE A 221 6.39 -0.86 -10.30
CA ILE A 221 7.75 -0.59 -9.82
C ILE A 221 8.76 -0.65 -10.99
N SER A 222 8.66 -1.67 -11.84
CA SER A 222 9.57 -1.82 -12.98
C SER A 222 9.42 -0.72 -14.03
N GLN A 223 8.25 -0.08 -14.10
CA GLN A 223 7.99 1.03 -15.03
C GLN A 223 8.45 2.39 -14.48
N ALA A 224 8.57 2.52 -13.14
CA ALA A 224 8.99 3.74 -12.49
C ALA A 224 10.53 3.92 -12.45
N GLN A 225 11.28 2.90 -12.90
CA GLN A 225 12.73 2.90 -13.04
C GLN A 225 13.15 3.54 -14.37
#